data_bd1fb26cc679f3151013c9c65d90fd64
#
_entry.id   bd1fb26cc679f3151013c9c65d90fd64
#
_cell.length_a   1.000
_cell.length_b   1.000
_cell.length_c   1.000
_cell.angle_alpha   90.00
_cell.angle_beta   90.00
_cell.angle_gamma   90.00
#
_symmetry.space_group_name_H-M   'P 1'
#
loop_
_entity.id
_entity.type
_entity.pdbx_description
1 polymer ?
#
loop_
_entity_poly.entity_id
_entity_poly.type
_entity_poly.pdbx_seq_one_letter_code
_entity_poly.pdbx_strand_id
1 'polypeptide(L)'
;MRMIQPRLAAAGYIGLLLIVLVLLISSPWWAGHSAAPMQFDARLMPPSTSHWLGTDALGRELWSRTLAGLRLSFWVGLSAALLGTLIALTLATLATLSTTLDALVSLLIDTLLSVPHLILLLLLAFALGGGTQAVIIAVALTHWPSLARILRAELFSLRHAPYVAISQALGKSRCYILVHHLLPHLIPQCIVGALLLFPHAILHEAALTFLGVGLDPTQPAIGVLLADAMRYLTGGFWWLGVFPGLGLLLMVLSIDRLAVQLRRAL
;
A
#
# COMPACT_ATOMS: atom_id res chain seq x y z
N MET A 1 24.85 -16.79 20.75
CA MET A 1 23.39 -16.99 20.88
C MET A 1 22.52 -15.77 20.50
N ARG A 2 22.97 -14.52 20.58
CA ARG A 2 22.16 -13.30 20.27
C ARG A 2 21.87 -13.03 18.77
N MET A 3 22.56 -13.65 17.82
CA MET A 3 22.37 -13.44 16.37
C MET A 3 21.36 -14.40 15.71
N ILE A 4 20.90 -15.43 16.40
CA ILE A 4 19.95 -16.43 15.84
C ILE A 4 18.51 -15.97 16.00
N GLN A 5 18.18 -15.25 17.07
CA GLN A 5 16.82 -14.76 17.34
C GLN A 5 16.25 -13.82 16.26
N PRO A 6 16.99 -12.83 15.72
CA PRO A 6 16.44 -11.96 14.68
C PRO A 6 16.19 -12.68 13.35
N ARG A 7 16.98 -13.70 13.01
CA ARG A 7 16.81 -14.49 11.78
C ARG A 7 15.57 -15.39 11.85
N LEU A 8 15.32 -16.02 12.99
CA LEU A 8 14.12 -16.84 13.22
C LEU A 8 12.84 -15.98 13.22
N ALA A 9 12.88 -14.81 13.84
CA ALA A 9 11.78 -13.87 13.81
C ALA A 9 11.49 -13.37 12.36
N ALA A 10 12.55 -13.05 11.60
CA ALA A 10 12.42 -12.67 10.20
C ALA A 10 11.80 -13.80 9.35
N ALA A 11 12.26 -15.03 9.53
CA ALA A 11 11.69 -16.19 8.85
C ALA A 11 10.21 -16.42 9.20
N GLY A 12 9.83 -16.20 10.46
CA GLY A 12 8.44 -16.27 10.91
C GLY A 12 7.55 -15.23 10.24
N TYR A 13 7.99 -13.98 10.13
CA TYR A 13 7.23 -12.91 9.45
C TYR A 13 7.14 -13.13 7.94
N ILE A 14 8.22 -13.58 7.29
CA ILE A 14 8.20 -13.96 5.87
C ILE A 14 7.24 -15.12 5.66
N GLY A 15 7.27 -16.13 6.53
CA GLY A 15 6.34 -17.25 6.48
C GLY A 15 4.88 -16.81 6.64
N LEU A 16 4.59 -15.93 7.60
CA LEU A 16 3.25 -15.37 7.79
C LEU A 16 2.78 -14.58 6.56
N LEU A 17 3.64 -13.73 5.99
CA LEU A 17 3.31 -12.98 4.77
C LEU A 17 3.04 -13.93 3.59
N LEU A 18 3.87 -14.94 3.41
CA LEU A 18 3.66 -15.94 2.35
C LEU A 18 2.33 -16.68 2.54
N ILE A 19 1.99 -17.06 3.75
CA ILE A 19 0.69 -17.68 4.07
C ILE A 19 -0.45 -16.73 3.71
N VAL A 20 -0.38 -15.46 4.15
CA VAL A 20 -1.39 -14.45 3.81
C VAL A 20 -1.50 -14.26 2.30
N LEU A 21 -0.38 -14.14 1.58
CA LEU A 21 -0.36 -14.02 0.12
C LEU A 21 -0.96 -15.25 -0.56
N VAL A 22 -0.59 -16.46 -0.14
CA VAL A 22 -1.16 -17.70 -0.69
C VAL A 22 -2.66 -17.77 -0.43
N LEU A 23 -3.12 -17.44 0.77
CA LEU A 23 -4.54 -17.38 1.09
C LEU A 23 -5.29 -16.35 0.24
N LEU A 24 -4.72 -15.16 0.03
CA LEU A 24 -5.32 -14.12 -0.81
C LEU A 24 -5.36 -14.52 -2.29
N ILE A 25 -4.28 -15.05 -2.82
CA ILE A 25 -4.19 -15.47 -4.24
C ILE A 25 -5.09 -16.67 -4.51
N SER A 26 -5.12 -17.65 -3.61
CA SER A 26 -5.92 -18.86 -3.75
C SER A 26 -7.40 -18.67 -3.38
N SER A 27 -7.77 -17.54 -2.79
CA SER A 27 -9.15 -17.28 -2.32
C SER A 27 -10.24 -17.49 -3.38
N PRO A 28 -10.07 -17.20 -4.69
CA PRO A 28 -11.10 -17.50 -5.69
C PRO A 28 -11.42 -18.99 -5.85
N TRP A 29 -10.48 -19.86 -5.53
CA TRP A 29 -10.60 -21.31 -5.75
C TRP A 29 -11.42 -22.01 -4.67
N TRP A 30 -11.43 -21.49 -3.44
CA TRP A 30 -12.05 -22.13 -2.29
C TRP A 30 -13.03 -21.22 -1.50
N ALA A 31 -12.96 -19.89 -1.67
CA ALA A 31 -13.91 -18.95 -1.06
C ALA A 31 -15.07 -18.57 -1.99
N GLY A 32 -15.14 -19.16 -3.20
CA GLY A 32 -16.10 -18.83 -4.24
C GLY A 32 -15.78 -17.52 -4.96
N HIS A 33 -16.34 -17.35 -6.16
CA HIS A 33 -16.27 -16.09 -6.90
C HIS A 33 -16.98 -14.99 -6.09
N SER A 34 -16.54 -13.79 -6.17
CA SER A 34 -16.82 -12.58 -5.38
C SER A 34 -18.30 -12.23 -5.05
N ALA A 35 -19.24 -12.98 -5.56
CA ALA A 35 -20.65 -12.93 -5.18
C ALA A 35 -20.99 -14.19 -4.38
N ALA A 36 -20.64 -14.19 -3.07
CA ALA A 36 -21.29 -15.14 -2.17
C ALA A 36 -22.81 -15.01 -2.37
N PRO A 37 -23.54 -16.11 -2.63
CA PRO A 37 -24.97 -16.04 -2.90
C PRO A 37 -25.67 -15.37 -1.73
N MET A 38 -26.62 -14.49 -2.03
CA MET A 38 -27.44 -13.87 -1.00
C MET A 38 -28.38 -14.94 -0.44
N GLN A 39 -28.31 -15.15 0.88
CA GLN A 39 -29.17 -16.10 1.60
C GLN A 39 -29.96 -15.33 2.66
N PHE A 40 -31.10 -14.80 2.28
CA PHE A 40 -31.88 -13.93 3.16
C PHE A 40 -32.31 -14.60 4.47
N ASP A 41 -32.42 -15.92 4.49
CA ASP A 41 -32.72 -16.69 5.70
C ASP A 41 -31.55 -16.78 6.68
N ALA A 42 -30.33 -16.53 6.21
CA ALA A 42 -29.08 -16.55 7.00
C ALA A 42 -28.55 -15.16 7.31
N ARG A 43 -29.39 -14.12 7.39
CA ARG A 43 -28.98 -12.73 7.63
C ARG A 43 -28.48 -12.54 9.05
N LEU A 44 -27.33 -11.84 9.19
CA LEU A 44 -26.76 -11.43 10.48
C LEU A 44 -26.56 -12.59 11.46
N MET A 45 -26.28 -13.79 10.94
CA MET A 45 -25.99 -14.96 11.78
C MET A 45 -24.63 -14.79 12.45
N PRO A 46 -24.51 -15.08 13.77
CA PRO A 46 -23.24 -15.03 14.47
C PRO A 46 -22.29 -16.13 14.00
N PRO A 47 -20.98 -15.99 14.31
CA PRO A 47 -20.00 -17.02 14.04
C PRO A 47 -20.42 -18.39 14.60
N SER A 48 -20.35 -19.41 13.75
CA SER A 48 -20.76 -20.80 14.05
C SER A 48 -19.94 -21.80 13.22
N THR A 49 -20.14 -23.08 13.44
CA THR A 49 -19.48 -24.14 12.65
C THR A 49 -19.91 -24.12 11.18
N SER A 50 -21.12 -23.65 10.88
CA SER A 50 -21.63 -23.48 9.50
C SER A 50 -21.22 -22.14 8.88
N HIS A 51 -21.00 -21.10 9.70
CA HIS A 51 -20.64 -19.72 9.27
C HIS A 51 -19.45 -19.25 10.11
N TRP A 52 -18.23 -19.57 9.72
CA TRP A 52 -17.02 -19.39 10.54
C TRP A 52 -16.83 -17.97 11.07
N LEU A 53 -17.03 -16.95 10.24
CA LEU A 53 -16.98 -15.55 10.67
C LEU A 53 -18.39 -14.92 10.77
N GLY A 54 -19.44 -15.74 10.65
CA GLY A 54 -20.82 -15.26 10.57
C GLY A 54 -21.18 -14.75 9.17
N THR A 55 -22.38 -14.16 9.08
CA THR A 55 -22.93 -13.64 7.83
C THR A 55 -23.24 -12.14 7.92
N ASP A 56 -23.31 -11.48 6.75
CA ASP A 56 -23.65 -10.07 6.65
C ASP A 56 -25.16 -9.81 6.61
N ALA A 57 -25.54 -8.55 6.41
CA ALA A 57 -26.94 -8.13 6.32
C ALA A 57 -27.71 -8.70 5.11
N LEU A 58 -27.03 -9.28 4.14
CA LEU A 58 -27.61 -9.96 2.97
C LEU A 58 -27.48 -11.49 3.06
N GLY A 59 -27.01 -12.01 4.22
CA GLY A 59 -26.81 -13.44 4.44
C GLY A 59 -25.58 -14.00 3.70
N ARG A 60 -24.66 -13.16 3.27
CA ARG A 60 -23.43 -13.59 2.59
C ARG A 60 -22.35 -13.96 3.61
N GLU A 61 -21.55 -14.99 3.31
CA GLU A 61 -20.45 -15.42 4.16
C GLU A 61 -19.41 -14.30 4.37
N LEU A 62 -19.22 -13.93 5.63
CA LEU A 62 -18.25 -12.86 5.97
C LEU A 62 -16.81 -13.30 5.72
N TRP A 63 -16.49 -14.59 5.86
CA TRP A 63 -15.19 -15.17 5.52
C TRP A 63 -14.80 -14.91 4.06
N SER A 64 -15.65 -15.30 3.13
CA SER A 64 -15.43 -15.12 1.70
C SER A 64 -15.30 -13.64 1.33
N ARG A 65 -16.17 -12.80 1.90
CA ARG A 65 -16.13 -11.35 1.69
C ARG A 65 -14.88 -10.69 2.24
N THR A 66 -14.42 -11.10 3.43
CA THR A 66 -13.19 -10.58 4.03
C THR A 66 -11.98 -10.92 3.18
N LEU A 67 -11.85 -12.15 2.71
CA LEU A 67 -10.76 -12.55 1.83
C LEU A 67 -10.77 -11.82 0.49
N ALA A 68 -11.94 -11.71 -0.13
CA ALA A 68 -12.08 -10.95 -1.37
C ALA A 68 -11.75 -9.47 -1.17
N GLY A 69 -12.15 -8.90 -0.03
CA GLY A 69 -11.83 -7.53 0.35
C GLY A 69 -10.33 -7.31 0.56
N LEU A 70 -9.68 -8.18 1.32
CA LEU A 70 -8.24 -8.13 1.55
C LEU A 70 -7.46 -8.24 0.23
N ARG A 71 -7.89 -9.13 -0.66
CA ARG A 71 -7.28 -9.28 -1.98
C ARG A 71 -7.41 -8.00 -2.81
N LEU A 72 -8.61 -7.39 -2.83
CA LEU A 72 -8.84 -6.16 -3.58
C LEU A 72 -7.98 -5.01 -3.02
N SER A 73 -8.02 -4.78 -1.70
CA SER A 73 -7.21 -3.76 -1.02
C SER A 73 -5.71 -4.00 -1.21
N PHE A 74 -5.26 -5.26 -1.24
CA PHE A 74 -3.87 -5.61 -1.53
C PHE A 74 -3.45 -5.11 -2.93
N TRP A 75 -4.21 -5.42 -3.98
CA TRP A 75 -3.86 -5.02 -5.34
C TRP A 75 -3.95 -3.51 -5.55
N VAL A 76 -4.94 -2.85 -4.96
CA VAL A 76 -5.08 -1.39 -5.00
C VAL A 76 -3.89 -0.73 -4.31
N GLY A 77 -3.56 -1.17 -3.09
CA GLY A 77 -2.42 -0.64 -2.33
C GLY A 77 -1.09 -0.88 -3.02
N LEU A 78 -0.86 -2.09 -3.58
CA LEU A 78 0.34 -2.41 -4.34
C LEU A 78 0.49 -1.52 -5.58
N SER A 79 -0.58 -1.37 -6.36
CA SER A 79 -0.58 -0.52 -7.55
C SER A 79 -0.28 0.94 -7.19
N ALA A 80 -0.89 1.47 -6.13
CA ALA A 80 -0.65 2.83 -5.65
C ALA A 80 0.79 3.02 -5.16
N ALA A 81 1.34 2.06 -4.40
CA ALA A 81 2.71 2.12 -3.91
C ALA A 81 3.75 2.07 -5.04
N LEU A 82 3.55 1.20 -6.03
CA LEU A 82 4.42 1.11 -7.21
C LEU A 82 4.37 2.39 -8.05
N LEU A 83 3.18 2.90 -8.32
CA LEU A 83 3.01 4.15 -9.07
C LEU A 83 3.62 5.34 -8.32
N GLY A 84 3.39 5.45 -7.00
CA GLY A 84 3.98 6.48 -6.16
C GLY A 84 5.52 6.41 -6.12
N THR A 85 6.07 5.19 -6.06
CA THR A 85 7.53 4.97 -6.13
C THR A 85 8.10 5.40 -7.49
N LEU A 86 7.42 5.07 -8.59
CA LEU A 86 7.83 5.47 -9.94
C LEU A 86 7.83 7.00 -10.08
N ILE A 87 6.79 7.68 -9.60
CA ILE A 87 6.70 9.14 -9.58
C ILE A 87 7.87 9.72 -8.75
N ALA A 88 8.09 9.18 -7.55
CA ALA A 88 9.17 9.63 -6.66
C ALA A 88 10.55 9.49 -7.31
N LEU A 89 10.84 8.34 -7.93
CA LEU A 89 12.11 8.08 -8.62
C LEU A 89 12.30 9.01 -9.80
N THR A 90 11.25 9.20 -10.61
CA THR A 90 11.29 10.08 -11.79
C THR A 90 11.56 11.52 -11.38
N LEU A 91 10.83 12.06 -10.41
CA LEU A 91 10.99 13.44 -9.96
C LEU A 91 12.33 13.66 -9.23
N ALA A 92 12.75 12.72 -8.38
CA ALA A 92 14.07 12.77 -7.75
C ALA A 92 15.21 12.78 -8.78
N THR A 93 15.07 11.99 -9.84
CA THR A 93 16.03 11.95 -10.94
C THR A 93 16.04 13.25 -11.73
N LEU A 94 14.87 13.79 -12.09
CA LEU A 94 14.76 15.08 -12.79
C LEU A 94 15.39 16.24 -11.99
N ALA A 95 15.23 16.24 -10.67
CA ALA A 95 15.84 17.24 -9.80
C ALA A 95 17.38 17.29 -9.91
N THR A 96 18.03 16.19 -10.31
CA THR A 96 19.50 16.16 -10.48
C THR A 96 19.99 16.79 -11.78
N LEU A 97 19.11 17.08 -12.75
CA LEU A 97 19.49 17.56 -14.07
C LEU A 97 19.83 19.06 -14.07
N SER A 98 19.11 19.87 -13.28
CA SER A 98 19.36 21.32 -13.15
C SER A 98 18.89 21.86 -11.81
N THR A 99 19.46 22.99 -11.40
CA THR A 99 19.08 23.71 -10.17
C THR A 99 17.62 24.21 -10.21
N THR A 100 17.14 24.58 -11.41
CA THR A 100 15.74 25.00 -11.60
C THR A 100 14.76 23.84 -11.38
N LEU A 101 15.05 22.67 -11.96
CA LEU A 101 14.23 21.48 -11.74
C LEU A 101 14.27 21.03 -10.28
N ASP A 102 15.43 21.15 -9.64
CA ASP A 102 15.56 20.85 -8.21
C ASP A 102 14.70 21.79 -7.35
N ALA A 103 14.69 23.08 -7.64
CA ALA A 103 13.85 24.05 -6.96
C ALA A 103 12.34 23.77 -7.18
N LEU A 104 11.95 23.42 -8.40
CA LEU A 104 10.56 23.07 -8.72
C LEU A 104 10.09 21.79 -8.00
N VAL A 105 10.91 20.75 -8.03
CA VAL A 105 10.59 19.48 -7.32
C VAL A 105 10.52 19.74 -5.82
N SER A 106 11.42 20.54 -5.25
CA SER A 106 11.37 20.93 -3.83
C SER A 106 10.07 21.67 -3.50
N LEU A 107 9.69 22.65 -4.32
CA LEU A 107 8.46 23.40 -4.14
C LEU A 107 7.24 22.48 -4.16
N LEU A 108 7.17 21.54 -5.11
CA LEU A 108 6.09 20.55 -5.19
C LEU A 108 6.03 19.67 -3.95
N ILE A 109 7.18 19.15 -3.49
CA ILE A 109 7.26 18.34 -2.28
C ILE A 109 6.75 19.13 -1.07
N ASP A 110 7.24 20.36 -0.87
CA ASP A 110 6.90 21.17 0.29
C ASP A 110 5.42 21.61 0.25
N THR A 111 4.90 21.94 -0.92
CA THR A 111 3.48 22.28 -1.10
C THR A 111 2.57 21.09 -0.75
N LEU A 112 2.85 19.89 -1.28
CA LEU A 112 2.03 18.71 -1.01
C LEU A 112 2.12 18.25 0.45
N LEU A 113 3.28 18.41 1.09
CA LEU A 113 3.45 18.04 2.50
C LEU A 113 2.90 19.10 3.48
N SER A 114 2.64 20.32 3.03
CA SER A 114 2.03 21.37 3.87
C SER A 114 0.52 21.21 4.04
N VAL A 115 -0.14 20.50 3.13
CA VAL A 115 -1.58 20.23 3.20
C VAL A 115 -1.85 19.01 4.09
N PRO A 116 -2.87 19.06 4.98
CA PRO A 116 -3.26 17.88 5.74
C PRO A 116 -3.55 16.70 4.81
N HIS A 117 -2.77 15.63 4.98
CA HIS A 117 -2.71 14.51 4.01
C HIS A 117 -4.06 13.89 3.67
N LEU A 118 -4.90 13.61 4.68
CA LEU A 118 -6.23 13.03 4.46
C LEU A 118 -7.16 13.95 3.69
N ILE A 119 -7.06 15.28 3.91
CA ILE A 119 -7.88 16.25 3.19
C ILE A 119 -7.48 16.27 1.70
N LEU A 120 -6.18 16.34 1.42
CA LEU A 120 -5.69 16.30 0.04
C LEU A 120 -6.10 15.00 -0.67
N LEU A 121 -6.00 13.88 0.03
CA LEU A 121 -6.36 12.58 -0.50
C LEU A 121 -7.86 12.50 -0.85
N LEU A 122 -8.73 12.96 0.06
CA LEU A 122 -10.18 13.02 -0.16
C LEU A 122 -10.54 13.91 -1.34
N LEU A 123 -9.95 15.11 -1.41
CA LEU A 123 -10.19 16.05 -2.51
C LEU A 123 -9.79 15.47 -3.85
N LEU A 124 -8.61 14.84 -3.93
CA LEU A 124 -8.13 14.21 -5.16
C LEU A 124 -9.01 13.03 -5.57
N ALA A 125 -9.35 12.13 -4.64
CA ALA A 125 -10.21 10.99 -4.94
C ALA A 125 -11.59 11.45 -5.43
N PHE A 126 -12.17 12.47 -4.80
CA PHE A 126 -13.44 13.07 -5.21
C PHE A 126 -13.34 13.76 -6.58
N ALA A 127 -12.30 14.58 -6.81
CA ALA A 127 -12.08 15.28 -8.07
C ALA A 127 -11.86 14.33 -9.25
N LEU A 128 -11.32 13.15 -9.00
CA LEU A 128 -11.12 12.10 -10.01
C LEU A 128 -12.37 11.22 -10.22
N GLY A 129 -13.48 11.51 -9.54
CA GLY A 129 -14.75 10.82 -9.72
C GLY A 129 -14.94 9.55 -8.89
N GLY A 130 -14.04 9.26 -7.93
CA GLY A 130 -14.12 8.06 -7.10
C GLY A 130 -13.78 6.77 -7.83
N GLY A 131 -13.96 5.64 -7.15
CA GLY A 131 -13.68 4.30 -7.68
C GLY A 131 -12.20 3.90 -7.60
N THR A 132 -11.93 2.67 -8.01
CA THR A 132 -10.61 2.03 -7.82
C THR A 132 -9.47 2.81 -8.45
N GLN A 133 -9.64 3.30 -9.68
CA GLN A 133 -8.59 4.05 -10.38
C GLN A 133 -8.32 5.40 -9.73
N ALA A 134 -9.37 6.12 -9.34
CA ALA A 134 -9.25 7.40 -8.65
C ALA A 134 -8.48 7.24 -7.33
N VAL A 135 -8.78 6.21 -6.56
CA VAL A 135 -8.06 5.90 -5.30
C VAL A 135 -6.59 5.60 -5.56
N ILE A 136 -6.26 4.73 -6.53
CA ILE A 136 -4.87 4.41 -6.88
C ILE A 136 -4.10 5.68 -7.23
N ILE A 137 -4.65 6.52 -8.09
CA ILE A 137 -4.01 7.77 -8.54
C ILE A 137 -3.89 8.76 -7.38
N ALA A 138 -4.95 8.98 -6.60
CA ALA A 138 -4.94 9.89 -5.48
C ALA A 138 -3.88 9.49 -4.43
N VAL A 139 -3.84 8.20 -4.07
CA VAL A 139 -2.84 7.67 -3.13
C VAL A 139 -1.43 7.81 -3.70
N ALA A 140 -1.20 7.45 -4.96
CA ALA A 140 0.12 7.59 -5.59
C ALA A 140 0.59 9.05 -5.61
N LEU A 141 -0.30 10.00 -5.98
CA LEU A 141 -0.01 11.44 -6.07
C LEU A 141 0.22 12.10 -4.71
N THR A 142 -0.23 11.52 -3.62
CA THR A 142 -0.05 12.09 -2.27
C THR A 142 1.11 11.48 -1.50
N HIS A 143 1.58 10.28 -1.87
CA HIS A 143 2.61 9.56 -1.12
C HIS A 143 4.03 9.68 -1.69
N TRP A 144 4.18 10.03 -2.98
CA TRP A 144 5.49 10.15 -3.60
C TRP A 144 6.42 11.20 -2.95
N PRO A 145 5.94 12.34 -2.35
CA PRO A 145 6.83 13.40 -1.89
C PRO A 145 7.82 12.95 -0.83
N SER A 146 7.37 12.16 0.14
CA SER A 146 8.23 11.65 1.22
C SER A 146 9.35 10.75 0.69
N LEU A 147 9.03 9.85 -0.24
CA LEU A 147 10.03 8.97 -0.86
C LEU A 147 10.95 9.76 -1.79
N ALA A 148 10.41 10.69 -2.59
CA ALA A 148 11.21 11.54 -3.48
C ALA A 148 12.25 12.36 -2.71
N ARG A 149 11.92 12.87 -1.52
CA ARG A 149 12.87 13.59 -0.65
C ARG A 149 14.05 12.70 -0.26
N ILE A 150 13.80 11.43 0.08
CA ILE A 150 14.84 10.45 0.44
C ILE A 150 15.71 10.12 -0.77
N LEU A 151 15.09 9.75 -1.90
CA LEU A 151 15.79 9.38 -3.13
C LEU A 151 16.64 10.54 -3.67
N ARG A 152 16.10 11.77 -3.58
CA ARG A 152 16.82 12.97 -3.98
C ARG A 152 18.06 13.21 -3.11
N ALA A 153 17.95 13.09 -1.77
CA ALA A 153 19.10 13.25 -0.88
C ALA A 153 20.18 12.21 -1.18
N GLU A 154 19.80 10.96 -1.44
CA GLU A 154 20.73 9.90 -1.83
C GLU A 154 21.42 10.20 -3.17
N LEU A 155 20.67 10.63 -4.19
CA LEU A 155 21.22 11.01 -5.49
C LEU A 155 22.23 12.14 -5.39
N PHE A 156 21.95 13.16 -4.57
CA PHE A 156 22.89 14.26 -4.35
C PHE A 156 24.15 13.80 -3.64
N SER A 157 24.08 12.88 -2.69
CA SER A 157 25.23 12.25 -2.05
C SER A 157 26.07 11.45 -3.06
N LEU A 158 25.44 10.59 -3.84
CA LEU A 158 26.11 9.74 -4.83
C LEU A 158 26.79 10.51 -5.96
N ARG A 159 26.29 11.68 -6.34
CA ARG A 159 26.93 12.53 -7.37
C ARG A 159 28.33 12.98 -6.99
N HIS A 160 28.66 13.06 -5.71
CA HIS A 160 29.97 13.44 -5.20
C HIS A 160 30.89 12.24 -4.93
N ALA A 161 30.44 11.03 -5.25
CA ALA A 161 31.23 9.82 -5.04
C ALA A 161 32.45 9.79 -5.99
N PRO A 162 33.60 9.28 -5.53
CA PRO A 162 34.86 9.27 -6.32
C PRO A 162 34.72 8.56 -7.67
N TYR A 163 33.95 7.48 -7.76
CA TYR A 163 33.74 6.75 -9.01
C TYR A 163 32.95 7.56 -10.05
N VAL A 164 32.06 8.46 -9.59
CA VAL A 164 31.35 9.38 -10.48
C VAL A 164 32.28 10.43 -11.04
N ALA A 165 33.18 11.00 -10.21
CA ALA A 165 34.19 11.95 -10.65
C ALA A 165 35.17 11.34 -11.67
N ILE A 166 35.58 10.08 -11.46
CA ILE A 166 36.42 9.34 -12.41
C ILE A 166 35.69 9.15 -13.73
N SER A 167 34.40 8.75 -13.71
CA SER A 167 33.60 8.56 -14.92
C SER A 167 33.43 9.87 -15.70
N GLN A 168 33.30 11.01 -15.01
CA GLN A 168 33.25 12.33 -15.63
C GLN A 168 34.59 12.69 -16.27
N ALA A 169 35.71 12.44 -15.59
CA ALA A 169 37.05 12.67 -16.11
C ALA A 169 37.35 11.83 -17.37
N LEU A 170 36.77 10.63 -17.45
CA LEU A 170 36.83 9.75 -18.64
C LEU A 170 35.86 10.18 -19.77
N GLY A 171 35.21 11.35 -19.66
CA GLY A 171 34.32 11.89 -20.69
C GLY A 171 32.98 11.22 -20.81
N LYS A 172 32.52 10.43 -19.82
CA LYS A 172 31.19 9.81 -19.84
C LYS A 172 30.08 10.87 -19.71
N SER A 173 29.01 10.70 -20.50
CA SER A 173 27.88 11.61 -20.47
C SER A 173 27.10 11.56 -19.15
N ARG A 174 26.38 12.62 -18.81
CA ARG A 174 25.52 12.67 -17.62
C ARG A 174 24.48 11.55 -17.62
N CYS A 175 23.90 11.24 -18.79
CA CYS A 175 22.92 10.15 -18.94
C CYS A 175 23.58 8.79 -18.66
N TYR A 176 24.79 8.56 -19.15
CA TYR A 176 25.56 7.34 -18.87
C TYR A 176 25.79 7.16 -17.36
N ILE A 177 26.24 8.20 -16.69
CA ILE A 177 26.49 8.20 -15.23
C ILE A 177 25.19 7.93 -14.48
N LEU A 178 24.11 8.59 -14.87
CA LEU A 178 22.80 8.39 -14.24
C LEU A 178 22.36 6.91 -14.34
N VAL A 179 22.36 6.35 -15.53
CA VAL A 179 21.83 5.00 -15.77
C VAL A 179 22.74 3.91 -15.21
N HIS A 180 24.07 4.05 -15.33
CA HIS A 180 25.01 2.98 -14.98
C HIS A 180 25.59 3.09 -13.55
N HIS A 181 25.56 4.29 -12.97
CA HIS A 181 26.13 4.50 -11.64
C HIS A 181 25.10 4.90 -10.58
N LEU A 182 24.21 5.85 -10.89
CA LEU A 182 23.31 6.39 -9.88
C LEU A 182 22.04 5.54 -9.71
N LEU A 183 21.32 5.25 -10.79
CA LEU A 183 20.05 4.48 -10.73
C LEU A 183 20.22 3.09 -10.12
N PRO A 184 21.25 2.29 -10.44
CA PRO A 184 21.41 0.97 -9.82
C PRO A 184 21.55 1.02 -8.29
N HIS A 185 22.16 2.07 -7.74
CA HIS A 185 22.28 2.27 -6.29
C HIS A 185 20.97 2.64 -5.62
N LEU A 186 20.00 3.20 -6.38
CA LEU A 186 18.69 3.55 -5.85
C LEU A 186 17.71 2.38 -5.83
N ILE A 187 17.96 1.30 -6.59
CA ILE A 187 17.04 0.16 -6.66
C ILE A 187 16.70 -0.41 -5.28
N PRO A 188 17.67 -0.70 -4.39
CA PRO A 188 17.36 -1.17 -3.04
C PRO A 188 16.49 -0.18 -2.27
N GLN A 189 16.78 1.11 -2.37
CA GLN A 189 16.04 2.17 -1.68
C GLN A 189 14.62 2.31 -2.23
N CYS A 190 14.42 2.16 -3.54
CA CYS A 190 13.10 2.14 -4.17
C CYS A 190 12.28 0.94 -3.71
N ILE A 191 12.88 -0.25 -3.62
CA ILE A 191 12.20 -1.46 -3.14
C ILE A 191 11.75 -1.27 -1.69
N VAL A 192 12.65 -0.81 -0.82
CA VAL A 192 12.31 -0.53 0.59
C VAL A 192 11.25 0.57 0.67
N GLY A 193 11.39 1.63 -0.11
CA GLY A 193 10.41 2.73 -0.19
C GLY A 193 9.03 2.27 -0.61
N ALA A 194 8.93 1.46 -1.67
CA ALA A 194 7.67 0.88 -2.13
C ALA A 194 7.02 0.00 -1.05
N LEU A 195 7.82 -0.85 -0.38
CA LEU A 195 7.33 -1.69 0.71
C LEU A 195 6.86 -0.91 1.92
N LEU A 196 7.47 0.24 2.23
CA LEU A 196 7.03 1.13 3.32
C LEU A 196 5.79 1.95 2.92
N LEU A 197 5.66 2.33 1.65
CA LEU A 197 4.45 3.02 1.16
C LEU A 197 3.23 2.09 1.12
N PHE A 198 3.43 0.80 0.88
CA PHE A 198 2.36 -0.15 0.65
C PHE A 198 1.37 -0.27 1.84
N PRO A 199 1.79 -0.47 3.11
CA PRO A 199 0.88 -0.47 4.25
C PRO A 199 0.05 0.81 4.37
N HIS A 200 0.69 1.96 4.14
CA HIS A 200 0.00 3.26 4.17
C HIS A 200 -1.03 3.37 3.05
N ALA A 201 -0.69 2.90 1.84
CA ALA A 201 -1.59 2.91 0.70
C ALA A 201 -2.86 2.08 0.96
N ILE A 202 -2.72 0.89 1.57
CA ILE A 202 -3.85 0.04 1.95
C ILE A 202 -4.73 0.72 3.01
N LEU A 203 -4.12 1.32 4.05
CA LEU A 203 -4.87 1.99 5.10
C LEU A 203 -5.63 3.21 4.56
N HIS A 204 -5.02 3.97 3.65
CA HIS A 204 -5.68 5.13 3.04
C HIS A 204 -6.77 4.72 2.04
N GLU A 205 -6.57 3.64 1.27
CA GLU A 205 -7.63 3.06 0.45
C GLU A 205 -8.82 2.66 1.33
N ALA A 206 -8.58 1.92 2.40
CA ALA A 206 -9.63 1.48 3.31
C ALA A 206 -10.35 2.68 3.97
N ALA A 207 -9.61 3.73 4.36
CA ALA A 207 -10.18 4.95 4.93
C ALA A 207 -11.04 5.73 3.92
N LEU A 208 -10.56 5.93 2.68
CA LEU A 208 -11.33 6.57 1.61
C LEU A 208 -12.62 5.81 1.31
N THR A 209 -12.52 4.49 1.21
CA THR A 209 -13.64 3.60 0.93
C THR A 209 -14.63 3.58 2.09
N PHE A 210 -14.14 3.57 3.33
CA PHE A 210 -14.96 3.71 4.54
C PHE A 210 -15.75 5.03 4.56
N LEU A 211 -15.13 6.12 4.11
CA LEU A 211 -15.77 7.45 4.04
C LEU A 211 -16.70 7.61 2.81
N GLY A 212 -16.82 6.59 1.96
CA GLY A 212 -17.73 6.58 0.83
C GLY A 212 -17.21 7.27 -0.44
N VAL A 213 -15.94 7.69 -0.47
CA VAL A 213 -15.29 8.33 -1.64
C VAL A 213 -14.35 7.37 -2.37
N GLY A 214 -14.20 6.16 -1.83
CA GLY A 214 -13.27 5.15 -2.33
C GLY A 214 -13.85 4.23 -3.40
N LEU A 215 -13.70 2.93 -3.18
CA LEU A 215 -14.12 1.87 -4.09
C LEU A 215 -15.65 1.77 -4.17
N ASP A 216 -16.12 1.15 -5.26
CA ASP A 216 -17.55 0.89 -5.47
C ASP A 216 -18.15 0.08 -4.29
N PRO A 217 -19.26 0.54 -3.66
CA PRO A 217 -19.91 -0.17 -2.56
C PRO A 217 -20.36 -1.59 -2.88
N THR A 218 -20.52 -1.93 -4.15
CA THR A 218 -20.86 -3.29 -4.59
C THR A 218 -19.69 -4.26 -4.50
N GLN A 219 -18.47 -3.74 -4.51
CA GLN A 219 -17.25 -4.54 -4.41
C GLN A 219 -16.94 -4.89 -2.94
N PRO A 220 -16.43 -6.10 -2.67
CA PRO A 220 -16.11 -6.51 -1.31
C PRO A 220 -14.75 -5.92 -0.84
N ALA A 221 -14.60 -4.59 -0.85
CA ALA A 221 -13.42 -3.94 -0.29
C ALA A 221 -13.49 -3.91 1.25
N ILE A 222 -12.34 -3.94 1.92
CA ILE A 222 -12.31 -3.91 3.41
C ILE A 222 -12.96 -2.63 3.95
N GLY A 223 -12.71 -1.48 3.32
CA GLY A 223 -13.35 -0.22 3.71
C GLY A 223 -14.88 -0.27 3.62
N VAL A 224 -15.45 -0.94 2.59
CA VAL A 224 -16.90 -1.16 2.45
C VAL A 224 -17.42 -2.04 3.58
N LEU A 225 -16.71 -3.15 3.89
CA LEU A 225 -17.13 -4.05 4.97
C LEU A 225 -17.14 -3.35 6.32
N LEU A 226 -16.15 -2.51 6.59
CA LEU A 226 -16.09 -1.73 7.83
C LEU A 226 -17.17 -0.64 7.89
N ALA A 227 -17.45 0.04 6.77
CA ALA A 227 -18.53 1.02 6.68
C ALA A 227 -19.92 0.37 6.92
N ASP A 228 -20.14 -0.80 6.32
CA ASP A 228 -21.37 -1.59 6.56
C ASP A 228 -21.46 -2.02 8.03
N ALA A 229 -20.37 -2.50 8.62
CA ALA A 229 -20.33 -2.93 10.01
C ALA A 229 -20.76 -1.83 10.99
N MET A 230 -20.37 -0.58 10.75
CA MET A 230 -20.76 0.55 11.61
C MET A 230 -22.27 0.73 11.75
N ARG A 231 -23.03 0.38 10.71
CA ARG A 231 -24.52 0.47 10.73
C ARG A 231 -25.17 -0.53 11.66
N TYR A 232 -24.48 -1.66 11.92
CA TYR A 232 -25.02 -2.78 12.69
C TYR A 232 -24.32 -2.96 14.04
N LEU A 233 -23.29 -2.18 14.35
CA LEU A 233 -22.49 -2.32 15.56
C LEU A 233 -23.31 -2.09 16.83
N THR A 234 -24.21 -1.09 16.83
CA THR A 234 -25.12 -0.80 17.95
C THR A 234 -26.15 -1.92 18.18
N GLY A 235 -26.44 -2.74 17.16
CA GLY A 235 -27.28 -3.94 17.26
C GLY A 235 -26.55 -5.16 17.82
N GLY A 236 -25.27 -5.02 18.21
CA GLY A 236 -24.49 -6.13 18.79
C GLY A 236 -23.81 -7.05 17.76
N PHE A 237 -23.85 -6.72 16.46
CA PHE A 237 -23.26 -7.53 15.37
C PHE A 237 -21.77 -7.24 15.20
N TRP A 238 -21.00 -7.37 16.27
CA TRP A 238 -19.60 -7.01 16.38
C TRP A 238 -18.67 -7.73 15.37
N TRP A 239 -19.02 -8.96 14.98
CA TRP A 239 -18.19 -9.78 14.06
C TRP A 239 -18.04 -9.15 12.69
N LEU A 240 -19.04 -8.35 12.23
CA LEU A 240 -18.99 -7.65 10.95
C LEU A 240 -17.82 -6.69 10.82
N GLY A 241 -17.40 -6.07 11.92
CA GLY A 241 -16.26 -5.15 11.95
C GLY A 241 -14.96 -5.81 12.41
N VAL A 242 -15.04 -6.67 13.44
CA VAL A 242 -13.85 -7.25 14.07
C VAL A 242 -13.07 -8.14 13.11
N PHE A 243 -13.70 -9.03 12.38
CA PHE A 243 -12.98 -9.95 11.51
C PHE A 243 -12.36 -9.28 10.28
N PRO A 244 -13.05 -8.42 9.51
CA PRO A 244 -12.41 -7.64 8.44
C PRO A 244 -11.31 -6.72 8.96
N GLY A 245 -11.54 -6.07 10.11
CA GLY A 245 -10.55 -5.20 10.75
C GLY A 245 -9.29 -5.96 11.19
N LEU A 246 -9.44 -7.13 11.82
CA LEU A 246 -8.30 -7.99 12.15
C LEU A 246 -7.57 -8.49 10.90
N GLY A 247 -8.29 -8.85 9.85
CA GLY A 247 -7.68 -9.24 8.58
C GLY A 247 -6.83 -8.11 7.99
N LEU A 248 -7.34 -6.88 7.97
CA LEU A 248 -6.61 -5.70 7.53
C LEU A 248 -5.37 -5.45 8.39
N LEU A 249 -5.52 -5.49 9.72
CA LEU A 249 -4.42 -5.30 10.66
C LEU A 249 -3.31 -6.32 10.45
N LEU A 250 -3.64 -7.61 10.33
CA LEU A 250 -2.68 -8.67 10.10
C LEU A 250 -1.93 -8.49 8.76
N MET A 251 -2.65 -8.12 7.70
CA MET A 251 -2.05 -7.86 6.39
C MET A 251 -1.07 -6.69 6.47
N VAL A 252 -1.48 -5.56 7.03
CA VAL A 252 -0.65 -4.35 7.15
C VAL A 252 0.59 -4.62 8.01
N LEU A 253 0.43 -5.24 9.19
CA LEU A 253 1.55 -5.58 10.07
C LEU A 253 2.54 -6.54 9.42
N SER A 254 2.05 -7.54 8.66
CA SER A 254 2.91 -8.49 7.97
C SER A 254 3.81 -7.80 6.93
N ILE A 255 3.23 -6.89 6.15
CA ILE A 255 3.96 -6.14 5.12
C ILE A 255 4.94 -5.15 5.77
N ASP A 256 4.52 -4.42 6.80
CA ASP A 256 5.39 -3.48 7.53
C ASP A 256 6.61 -4.18 8.11
N ARG A 257 6.41 -5.33 8.75
CA ARG A 257 7.51 -6.13 9.30
C ARG A 257 8.45 -6.64 8.22
N LEU A 258 7.94 -7.06 7.07
CA LEU A 258 8.78 -7.44 5.94
C LEU A 258 9.63 -6.25 5.45
N ALA A 259 9.03 -5.08 5.29
CA ALA A 259 9.73 -3.86 4.87
C ALA A 259 10.88 -3.50 5.84
N VAL A 260 10.62 -3.55 7.15
CA VAL A 260 11.63 -3.29 8.19
C VAL A 260 12.77 -4.32 8.15
N GLN A 261 12.44 -5.61 7.95
CA GLN A 261 13.46 -6.66 7.86
C GLN A 261 14.34 -6.51 6.61
N LEU A 262 13.72 -6.22 5.47
CA LEU A 262 14.46 -6.01 4.22
C LEU A 262 15.38 -4.78 4.32
N ARG A 263 14.90 -3.68 4.91
CA ARG A 263 15.71 -2.49 5.15
C ARG A 263 16.95 -2.76 6.02
N ARG A 264 16.88 -3.73 6.94
CA ARG A 264 18.02 -4.12 7.79
C ARG A 264 19.02 -5.04 7.08
N ALA A 265 18.57 -5.71 6.02
CA ALA A 265 19.37 -6.68 5.26
C ALA A 265 20.11 -6.03 4.07
N LEU A 266 19.65 -4.89 3.60
CA LEU A 266 20.26 -4.05 2.55
C LEU A 266 21.20 -3.00 3.15
#